data_3971f7bcbbf26709b393df0ee7f55f8e
#
_entry.id   3971f7bcbbf26709b393df0ee7f55f8e
#
_cell.length_a   1.000
_cell.length_b   1.000
_cell.length_c   1.000
_cell.angle_alpha   90.00
_cell.angle_beta   90.00
_cell.angle_gamma   90.00
#
_symmetry.space_group_name_H-M   'P 1'
#
loop_
_entity.id
_entity.type
_entity.pdbx_description
1 polymer ?
#
loop_
_entity_poly.entity_id
_entity_poly.type
_entity_poly.pdbx_seq_one_letter_code
_entity_poly.pdbx_strand_id
1 'polypeptide(L)'
;MADALYTLLKREIESGQLSDFEHAKRNDLASRKPYIASKLAANKLRQEQGFPTPVIRLAANMLCNFQCNHCCAEHYMDRHLLKLTGKKEERHQLDLNDIRELSRQADEFGLARFVLTGGEPLLMRNPSFDEIVEAIDPEKHYIITDTNGWFMDLEKAKHIKSIGVEKVQLSLDSSIETEHDAFRNKKGSFKRVMRAVDACLEAGLNLILSTCLVRDRVKTDEFLELCEFSQQKGIGLYVTYAKPVGNAKDHLEWVILKEDADYLRELEKKYNVFTHMTPSYGMHQGCITVKGIVTVSSTGEIVPCPYMDMSIGNYLKEPLKDILMKGMKNKWLGPHRPDCLIGEDFEFIKFHNDSVGDRKLLPVPYGEGFSDRDLLPLVN
;
A
#
# COMPACT_ATOMS: atom_id res chain seq x y z
N MET A 1 9.27 19.90 -16.39
CA MET A 1 8.32 19.40 -15.36
C MET A 1 6.96 20.10 -15.43
N ALA A 2 6.89 21.44 -15.49
CA ALA A 2 5.62 22.19 -15.67
C ALA A 2 4.85 21.75 -16.92
N ASP A 3 5.56 21.48 -18.05
CA ASP A 3 4.97 21.05 -19.31
C ASP A 3 4.30 19.66 -19.21
N ALA A 4 4.84 18.74 -18.40
CA ALA A 4 4.25 17.41 -18.21
C ALA A 4 2.93 17.48 -17.44
N LEU A 5 2.86 18.31 -16.39
CA LEU A 5 1.62 18.54 -15.63
C LEU A 5 0.55 19.21 -16.53
N TYR A 6 0.95 20.24 -17.27
CA TYR A 6 0.04 20.94 -18.19
C TYR A 6 -0.52 20.01 -19.27
N THR A 7 0.35 19.23 -19.90
CA THR A 7 -0.03 18.27 -20.95
C THR A 7 -0.99 17.21 -20.43
N LEU A 8 -0.72 16.68 -19.22
CA LEU A 8 -1.57 15.67 -18.58
C LEU A 8 -2.94 16.24 -18.23
N LEU A 9 -2.98 17.39 -17.54
CA LEU A 9 -4.23 18.04 -17.13
C LEU A 9 -5.10 18.38 -18.34
N LYS A 10 -4.50 18.92 -19.39
CA LYS A 10 -5.22 19.23 -20.63
C LYS A 10 -5.85 17.97 -21.24
N ARG A 11 -5.10 16.88 -21.35
CA ARG A 11 -5.58 15.61 -21.90
C ARG A 11 -6.70 14.97 -21.06
N GLU A 12 -6.58 15.03 -19.74
CA GLU A 12 -7.59 14.46 -18.82
C GLU A 12 -8.88 15.28 -18.79
N ILE A 13 -8.78 16.60 -18.92
CA ILE A 13 -9.94 17.49 -19.08
C ILE A 13 -10.66 17.22 -20.40
N GLU A 14 -9.90 17.17 -21.49
CA GLU A 14 -10.44 16.93 -22.83
C GLU A 14 -11.10 15.55 -22.97
N SER A 15 -10.65 14.56 -22.20
CA SER A 15 -11.18 13.18 -22.19
C SER A 15 -12.35 12.98 -21.23
N GLY A 16 -12.70 13.95 -20.38
CA GLY A 16 -13.74 13.82 -19.34
C GLY A 16 -13.40 12.81 -18.24
N GLN A 17 -12.14 12.43 -18.09
CA GLN A 17 -11.69 11.40 -17.13
C GLN A 17 -11.54 11.90 -15.69
N LEU A 18 -11.68 13.20 -15.46
CA LEU A 18 -11.58 13.79 -14.12
C LEU A 18 -12.93 14.38 -13.68
N SER A 19 -13.38 13.99 -12.49
CA SER A 19 -14.45 14.70 -11.82
C SER A 19 -13.99 16.11 -11.38
N ASP A 20 -14.91 17.05 -11.25
CA ASP A 20 -14.62 18.41 -10.73
C ASP A 20 -13.90 18.38 -9.37
N PHE A 21 -14.24 17.41 -8.55
CA PHE A 21 -13.63 17.21 -7.22
C PHE A 21 -12.15 16.75 -7.31
N GLU A 22 -11.83 15.84 -8.20
CA GLU A 22 -10.44 15.40 -8.41
C GLU A 22 -9.60 16.50 -9.03
N HIS A 23 -10.22 17.28 -9.90
CA HIS A 23 -9.61 18.48 -10.49
C HIS A 23 -9.24 19.51 -9.41
N ALA A 24 -10.18 19.79 -8.49
CA ALA A 24 -9.95 20.71 -7.38
C ALA A 24 -8.83 20.23 -6.45
N LYS A 25 -8.78 18.94 -6.10
CA LYS A 25 -7.71 18.35 -5.29
C LYS A 25 -6.33 18.42 -5.97
N ARG A 26 -6.27 18.20 -7.26
CA ARG A 26 -5.01 18.30 -8.02
C ARG A 26 -4.51 19.73 -8.13
N ASN A 27 -5.42 20.68 -8.34
CA ASN A 27 -5.09 22.11 -8.38
C ASN A 27 -4.60 22.60 -7.00
N ASP A 28 -5.23 22.18 -5.91
CA ASP A 28 -4.79 22.47 -4.55
C ASP A 28 -3.36 21.93 -4.31
N LEU A 29 -3.10 20.67 -4.64
CA LEU A 29 -1.76 20.10 -4.51
C LEU A 29 -0.74 20.82 -5.39
N ALA A 30 -1.08 21.16 -6.63
CA ALA A 30 -0.21 21.87 -7.54
C ALA A 30 0.14 23.29 -7.03
N SER A 31 -0.79 23.94 -6.35
CA SER A 31 -0.56 25.24 -5.72
C SER A 31 0.35 25.16 -4.51
N ARG A 32 0.12 24.18 -3.63
CA ARG A 32 0.86 24.02 -2.36
C ARG A 32 2.22 23.34 -2.53
N LYS A 33 2.28 22.29 -3.39
CA LYS A 33 3.44 21.42 -3.58
C LYS A 33 3.69 21.14 -5.07
N PRO A 34 4.09 22.16 -5.84
CA PRO A 34 4.22 22.06 -7.32
C PRO A 34 5.25 20.99 -7.74
N TYR A 35 6.31 20.78 -6.96
CA TYR A 35 7.31 19.75 -7.25
C TYR A 35 6.71 18.35 -7.20
N ILE A 36 5.95 18.04 -6.16
CA ILE A 36 5.25 16.74 -6.01
C ILE A 36 4.22 16.56 -7.12
N ALA A 37 3.42 17.59 -7.40
CA ALA A 37 2.40 17.53 -8.45
C ALA A 37 3.02 17.22 -9.82
N SER A 38 4.15 17.85 -10.14
CA SER A 38 4.88 17.58 -11.40
C SER A 38 5.46 16.17 -11.47
N LYS A 39 5.96 15.61 -10.35
CA LYS A 39 6.41 14.22 -10.27
C LYS A 39 5.26 13.24 -10.48
N LEU A 40 4.09 13.50 -9.89
CA LEU A 40 2.91 12.65 -10.08
C LEU A 40 2.46 12.62 -11.55
N ALA A 41 2.46 13.78 -12.22
CA ALA A 41 2.17 13.85 -13.64
C ALA A 41 3.22 13.12 -14.50
N ALA A 42 4.50 13.33 -14.22
CA ALA A 42 5.59 12.64 -14.89
C ALA A 42 5.52 11.11 -14.69
N ASN A 43 5.15 10.66 -13.50
CA ASN A 43 5.01 9.23 -13.22
C ASN A 43 3.93 8.57 -14.08
N LYS A 44 2.80 9.24 -14.30
CA LYS A 44 1.76 8.72 -15.20
C LYS A 44 2.27 8.54 -16.62
N LEU A 45 2.97 9.53 -17.17
CA LEU A 45 3.56 9.45 -18.51
C LEU A 45 4.64 8.35 -18.60
N ARG A 46 5.45 8.19 -17.56
CA ARG A 46 6.46 7.13 -17.50
C ARG A 46 5.85 5.73 -17.44
N GLN A 47 4.74 5.56 -16.73
CA GLN A 47 4.00 4.29 -16.68
C GLN A 47 3.49 3.89 -18.08
N GLU A 48 2.97 4.84 -18.84
CA GLU A 48 2.53 4.63 -20.22
C GLU A 48 3.70 4.17 -21.14
N GLN A 49 4.92 4.54 -20.77
CA GLN A 49 6.16 4.11 -21.44
C GLN A 49 6.74 2.81 -20.87
N GLY A 50 6.06 2.16 -19.94
CA GLY A 50 6.49 0.90 -19.34
C GLY A 50 7.53 1.02 -18.22
N PHE A 51 7.80 2.22 -17.68
CA PHE A 51 8.70 2.40 -16.56
C PHE A 51 7.99 2.16 -15.22
N PRO A 52 8.66 1.53 -14.24
CA PRO A 52 8.11 1.40 -12.90
C PRO A 52 8.09 2.76 -12.19
N THR A 53 6.95 3.09 -11.60
CA THR A 53 6.79 4.29 -10.77
C THR A 53 6.01 3.94 -9.50
N PRO A 54 6.50 2.94 -8.72
CA PRO A 54 5.75 2.44 -7.59
C PRO A 54 5.53 3.49 -6.51
N VAL A 55 4.44 3.33 -5.80
CA VAL A 55 4.29 3.84 -4.44
C VAL A 55 5.21 3.02 -3.55
N ILE A 56 6.07 3.66 -2.78
CA ILE A 56 6.92 3.00 -1.80
C ILE A 56 6.14 2.86 -0.49
N ARG A 57 5.78 1.63 -0.13
CA ARG A 57 5.24 1.32 1.19
C ARG A 57 6.40 1.06 2.14
N LEU A 58 6.65 1.95 3.08
CA LEU A 58 7.73 1.83 4.05
C LEU A 58 7.19 1.19 5.34
N ALA A 59 7.58 -0.06 5.60
CA ALA A 59 7.32 -0.78 6.83
C ALA A 59 8.50 -0.60 7.81
N ALA A 60 8.68 0.64 8.29
CA ALA A 60 9.85 1.01 9.10
C ALA A 60 9.86 0.35 10.48
N ASN A 61 8.70 -0.11 10.98
CA ASN A 61 8.63 -0.90 12.21
C ASN A 61 7.57 -2.02 12.08
N MET A 62 7.69 -3.00 12.98
CA MET A 62 6.79 -4.14 13.03
C MET A 62 6.09 -4.26 14.39
N LEU A 63 5.88 -3.13 15.09
CA LEU A 63 5.08 -3.04 16.32
C LEU A 63 3.62 -2.72 15.97
N CYS A 64 2.68 -3.46 16.55
CA CYS A 64 1.26 -3.20 16.40
C CYS A 64 0.51 -3.50 17.71
N ASN A 65 -0.48 -2.67 18.01
CA ASN A 65 -1.39 -2.83 19.14
C ASN A 65 -2.60 -3.74 18.84
N PHE A 66 -2.70 -4.27 17.61
CA PHE A 66 -3.72 -5.22 17.17
C PHE A 66 -3.10 -6.58 16.79
N GLN A 67 -3.96 -7.62 16.72
CA GLN A 67 -3.63 -8.96 16.23
C GLN A 67 -4.76 -9.42 15.31
N CYS A 68 -4.91 -8.71 14.18
CA CYS A 68 -6.01 -8.94 13.23
C CYS A 68 -5.95 -10.36 12.63
N ASN A 69 -7.13 -10.98 12.44
CA ASN A 69 -7.24 -12.32 11.88
C ASN A 69 -6.71 -12.40 10.42
N HIS A 70 -6.79 -11.29 9.68
CA HIS A 70 -6.36 -11.17 8.29
C HIS A 70 -4.97 -10.50 8.11
N CYS A 71 -4.20 -10.31 9.19
CA CYS A 71 -2.95 -9.56 9.11
C CYS A 71 -1.94 -10.25 8.19
N CYS A 72 -1.67 -9.65 7.04
CA CYS A 72 -0.67 -10.16 6.10
C CYS A 72 0.77 -10.01 6.60
N ALA A 73 1.01 -9.11 7.56
CA ALA A 73 2.33 -8.81 8.09
C ALA A 73 2.62 -9.45 9.47
N GLU A 74 1.73 -10.33 10.00
CA GLU A 74 1.90 -10.89 11.35
C GLU A 74 3.24 -11.62 11.52
N HIS A 75 3.69 -12.35 10.50
CA HIS A 75 4.94 -13.09 10.53
C HIS A 75 6.20 -12.21 10.52
N TYR A 76 6.07 -10.91 10.23
CA TYR A 76 7.14 -9.92 10.38
C TYR A 76 7.15 -9.25 11.76
N MET A 77 6.08 -9.44 12.57
CA MET A 77 5.98 -8.78 13.87
C MET A 77 7.01 -9.33 14.87
N ASP A 78 7.62 -8.44 15.64
CA ASP A 78 8.59 -8.80 16.67
C ASP A 78 8.06 -9.87 17.63
N ARG A 79 6.77 -9.78 18.01
CA ARG A 79 6.11 -10.78 18.86
C ARG A 79 6.06 -12.17 18.24
N HIS A 80 5.90 -12.25 16.91
CA HIS A 80 5.87 -13.51 16.19
C HIS A 80 7.26 -14.13 16.12
N LEU A 81 8.27 -13.34 15.75
CA LEU A 81 9.66 -13.76 15.72
C LEU A 81 10.14 -14.23 17.10
N LEU A 82 9.84 -13.47 18.16
CA LEU A 82 10.20 -13.83 19.52
C LEU A 82 9.56 -15.17 19.94
N LYS A 83 8.30 -15.38 19.57
CA LYS A 83 7.59 -16.64 19.85
C LYS A 83 8.21 -17.83 19.12
N LEU A 84 8.62 -17.67 17.86
CA LEU A 84 9.17 -18.75 17.02
C LEU A 84 10.65 -19.07 17.32
N THR A 85 11.44 -18.05 17.62
CA THR A 85 12.90 -18.17 17.69
C THR A 85 13.47 -17.97 19.08
N GLY A 86 12.68 -17.42 20.02
CA GLY A 86 13.14 -16.96 21.34
C GLY A 86 14.03 -15.72 21.30
N LYS A 87 14.21 -15.10 20.13
CA LYS A 87 15.09 -13.95 19.90
C LYS A 87 14.36 -12.85 19.13
N LYS A 88 14.84 -11.63 19.30
CA LYS A 88 14.44 -10.50 18.44
C LYS A 88 15.13 -10.59 17.07
N GLU A 89 14.62 -9.80 16.14
CA GLU A 89 15.28 -9.62 14.83
C GLU A 89 16.71 -9.12 15.01
N GLU A 90 17.66 -9.85 14.47
CA GLU A 90 19.10 -9.53 14.56
C GLU A 90 19.64 -8.81 13.32
N ARG A 91 18.88 -8.81 12.20
CA ARG A 91 19.27 -8.06 10.99
C ARG A 91 19.22 -6.56 11.27
N HIS A 92 20.03 -5.81 10.51
CA HIS A 92 20.01 -4.34 10.57
C HIS A 92 18.59 -3.83 10.42
N GLN A 93 18.16 -2.97 11.33
CA GLN A 93 16.89 -2.26 11.25
C GLN A 93 17.14 -0.86 10.73
N LEU A 94 16.27 -0.39 9.82
CA LEU A 94 16.40 0.93 9.20
C LEU A 94 16.46 2.02 10.25
N ASP A 95 17.50 2.84 10.17
CA ASP A 95 17.63 4.09 10.91
C ASP A 95 17.20 5.30 10.04
N LEU A 96 17.27 6.49 10.61
CA LEU A 96 16.90 7.72 9.89
C LEU A 96 17.81 8.02 8.69
N ASN A 97 19.07 7.62 8.71
CA ASN A 97 19.98 7.82 7.59
C ASN A 97 19.64 6.88 6.44
N ASP A 98 19.27 5.65 6.74
CA ASP A 98 18.78 4.69 5.76
C ASP A 98 17.50 5.21 5.08
N ILE A 99 16.57 5.79 5.86
CA ILE A 99 15.33 6.35 5.33
C ILE A 99 15.59 7.58 4.46
N ARG A 100 16.51 8.47 4.87
CA ARG A 100 16.93 9.60 4.03
C ARG A 100 17.57 9.14 2.72
N GLU A 101 18.38 8.09 2.77
CA GLU A 101 18.99 7.51 1.57
C GLU A 101 17.93 6.89 0.64
N LEU A 102 16.94 6.17 1.19
CA LEU A 102 15.80 5.67 0.42
C LEU A 102 15.04 6.83 -0.26
N SER A 103 14.74 7.89 0.50
CA SER A 103 14.08 9.09 -0.01
C SER A 103 14.88 9.74 -1.14
N ARG A 104 16.20 9.89 -0.98
CA ARG A 104 17.11 10.44 -1.99
C ARG A 104 17.08 9.61 -3.28
N GLN A 105 17.23 8.29 -3.18
CA GLN A 105 17.17 7.38 -4.34
C GLN A 105 15.81 7.40 -5.03
N ALA A 106 14.73 7.45 -4.24
CA ALA A 106 13.36 7.56 -4.76
C ALA A 106 13.15 8.87 -5.53
N ASP A 107 13.65 9.99 -4.98
CA ASP A 107 13.55 11.30 -5.63
C ASP A 107 14.35 11.35 -6.93
N GLU A 108 15.59 10.88 -6.94
CA GLU A 108 16.45 10.78 -8.13
C GLU A 108 15.82 9.89 -9.22
N PHE A 109 15.15 8.82 -8.84
CA PHE A 109 14.42 7.98 -9.79
C PHE A 109 13.05 8.59 -10.18
N GLY A 110 12.65 9.71 -9.57
CA GLY A 110 11.41 10.43 -9.86
C GLY A 110 10.16 9.82 -9.22
N LEU A 111 10.30 9.01 -8.16
CA LEU A 111 9.15 8.47 -7.44
C LEU A 111 8.51 9.54 -6.56
N ALA A 112 7.18 9.60 -6.57
CA ALA A 112 6.44 10.69 -5.94
C ALA A 112 5.80 10.34 -4.61
N ARG A 113 5.59 9.06 -4.28
CA ARG A 113 4.70 8.66 -3.18
C ARG A 113 5.36 7.73 -2.19
N PHE A 114 5.15 8.01 -0.90
CA PHE A 114 5.42 7.10 0.20
C PHE A 114 4.16 6.79 0.98
N VAL A 115 4.03 5.55 1.44
CA VAL A 115 3.01 5.11 2.39
C VAL A 115 3.72 4.59 3.63
N LEU A 116 3.54 5.24 4.77
CA LEU A 116 3.97 4.73 6.06
C LEU A 116 3.03 3.61 6.50
N THR A 117 3.59 2.44 6.74
CA THR A 117 2.88 1.20 7.06
C THR A 117 3.74 0.31 7.95
N GLY A 118 3.48 -0.98 8.00
CA GLY A 118 4.20 -1.97 8.81
C GLY A 118 3.28 -2.58 9.85
N GLY A 119 3.59 -2.40 11.14
CA GLY A 119 2.67 -2.62 12.24
C GLY A 119 1.63 -1.50 12.32
N GLU A 120 1.65 -0.73 13.41
CA GLU A 120 0.89 0.52 13.50
C GLU A 120 1.87 1.70 13.47
N PRO A 121 1.87 2.53 12.41
CA PRO A 121 2.82 3.63 12.28
C PRO A 121 2.78 4.65 13.42
N LEU A 122 1.60 4.92 13.97
CA LEU A 122 1.45 5.88 15.06
C LEU A 122 1.94 5.37 16.43
N LEU A 123 2.43 4.12 16.49
CA LEU A 123 3.15 3.58 17.65
C LEU A 123 4.66 3.81 17.61
N MET A 124 5.20 4.28 16.50
CA MET A 124 6.65 4.50 16.33
C MET A 124 7.18 5.51 17.34
N ARG A 125 8.28 5.19 17.99
CA ARG A 125 8.91 6.05 19.01
C ARG A 125 10.41 6.23 18.80
N ASN A 126 11.06 5.26 18.20
CA ASN A 126 12.50 5.29 18.00
C ASN A 126 12.91 4.52 16.74
N PRO A 127 13.05 5.18 15.57
CA PRO A 127 12.70 6.58 15.35
C PRO A 127 11.19 6.84 15.51
N SER A 128 10.81 8.06 15.83
CA SER A 128 9.42 8.46 15.95
C SER A 128 8.75 8.61 14.59
N PHE A 129 7.43 8.60 14.56
CA PHE A 129 6.66 8.84 13.33
C PHE A 129 7.05 10.17 12.66
N ASP A 130 7.19 11.23 13.46
CA ASP A 130 7.53 12.58 12.99
C ASP A 130 8.93 12.62 12.36
N GLU A 131 9.93 12.01 12.99
CA GLU A 131 11.29 11.91 12.46
C GLU A 131 11.34 11.12 11.14
N ILE A 132 10.52 10.09 11.00
CA ILE A 132 10.41 9.33 9.75
C ILE A 132 9.78 10.18 8.65
N VAL A 133 8.71 10.94 8.95
CA VAL A 133 8.10 11.86 7.99
C VAL A 133 9.12 12.91 7.53
N GLU A 134 9.89 13.49 8.45
CA GLU A 134 10.96 14.43 8.14
C GLU A 134 12.06 13.78 7.27
N ALA A 135 12.48 12.56 7.59
CA ALA A 135 13.51 11.84 6.85
C ALA A 135 13.08 11.48 5.40
N ILE A 136 11.77 11.25 5.17
CA ILE A 136 11.20 11.06 3.82
C ILE A 136 11.17 12.37 3.03
N ASP A 137 11.13 13.52 3.68
CA ASP A 137 11.02 14.85 3.09
C ASP A 137 9.65 15.12 2.43
N PRO A 138 8.70 15.71 3.18
CA PRO A 138 7.36 16.00 2.70
C PRO A 138 7.28 17.08 1.61
N GLU A 139 8.39 17.81 1.33
CA GLU A 139 8.49 18.73 0.21
C GLU A 139 8.84 18.01 -1.11
N LYS A 140 9.41 16.81 -1.00
CA LYS A 140 9.77 15.99 -2.16
C LYS A 140 8.77 14.86 -2.46
N HIS A 141 8.05 14.40 -1.45
CA HIS A 141 7.18 13.22 -1.58
C HIS A 141 5.78 13.47 -1.03
N TYR A 142 4.80 12.89 -1.70
CA TYR A 142 3.43 12.79 -1.23
C TYR A 142 3.33 11.67 -0.20
N ILE A 143 3.23 12.05 1.07
CA ILE A 143 3.25 11.10 2.19
C ILE A 143 1.83 10.68 2.56
N ILE A 144 1.62 9.39 2.66
CA ILE A 144 0.39 8.73 3.08
C ILE A 144 0.70 7.92 4.33
N THR A 145 -0.23 7.80 5.27
CA THR A 145 -0.11 6.84 6.37
C THR A 145 -1.30 5.89 6.41
N ASP A 146 -1.00 4.59 6.52
CA ASP A 146 -1.99 3.57 6.86
C ASP A 146 -2.07 3.47 8.38
N THR A 147 -3.28 3.44 8.95
CA THR A 147 -3.44 3.28 10.40
C THR A 147 -4.73 2.56 10.76
N ASN A 148 -4.71 1.86 11.88
CA ASN A 148 -5.91 1.26 12.46
C ASN A 148 -6.82 2.28 13.18
N GLY A 149 -6.42 3.54 13.22
CA GLY A 149 -7.18 4.65 13.78
C GLY A 149 -7.23 4.72 15.32
N TRP A 150 -6.61 3.76 16.03
CA TRP A 150 -6.70 3.71 17.49
C TRP A 150 -6.18 4.95 18.20
N PHE A 151 -5.11 5.54 17.68
CA PHE A 151 -4.44 6.72 18.24
C PHE A 151 -4.80 8.03 17.53
N MET A 152 -5.73 7.98 16.57
CA MET A 152 -6.11 9.13 15.76
C MET A 152 -7.28 9.88 16.45
N ASP A 153 -6.96 10.96 17.10
CA ASP A 153 -7.89 11.99 17.54
C ASP A 153 -7.68 13.29 16.75
N LEU A 154 -8.45 14.33 17.02
CA LEU A 154 -8.40 15.59 16.29
C LEU A 154 -7.02 16.28 16.39
N GLU A 155 -6.42 16.28 17.58
CA GLU A 155 -5.11 16.87 17.80
C GLU A 155 -4.03 16.11 17.02
N LYS A 156 -4.08 14.78 17.03
CA LYS A 156 -3.18 13.95 16.24
C LYS A 156 -3.41 14.16 14.74
N ALA A 157 -4.66 14.25 14.28
CA ALA A 157 -4.99 14.51 12.88
C ALA A 157 -4.45 15.87 12.40
N LYS A 158 -4.63 16.94 13.20
CA LYS A 158 -4.05 18.26 12.92
C LYS A 158 -2.53 18.22 12.90
N HIS A 159 -1.93 17.52 13.87
CA HIS A 159 -0.48 17.40 13.98
C HIS A 159 0.12 16.70 12.76
N ILE A 160 -0.36 15.50 12.39
CA ILE A 160 0.21 14.78 11.23
C ILE A 160 0.05 15.55 9.93
N LYS A 161 -1.04 16.31 9.77
CA LYS A 161 -1.20 17.24 8.64
C LYS A 161 -0.13 18.33 8.66
N SER A 162 0.15 18.93 9.83
CA SER A 162 1.11 20.03 9.96
C SER A 162 2.55 19.61 9.65
N ILE A 163 2.92 18.36 9.89
CA ILE A 163 4.24 17.80 9.55
C ILE A 163 4.33 17.29 8.11
N GLY A 164 3.28 17.44 7.29
CA GLY A 164 3.32 17.20 5.86
C GLY A 164 2.74 15.87 5.36
N VAL A 165 2.03 15.10 6.21
CA VAL A 165 1.22 13.97 5.74
C VAL A 165 0.03 14.48 4.95
N GLU A 166 -0.10 14.05 3.70
CA GLU A 166 -1.14 14.52 2.77
C GLU A 166 -2.41 13.66 2.79
N LYS A 167 -2.28 12.40 3.12
CA LYS A 167 -3.41 11.46 3.12
C LYS A 167 -3.33 10.46 4.26
N VAL A 168 -4.48 10.13 4.82
CA VAL A 168 -4.65 9.04 5.78
C VAL A 168 -5.50 7.94 5.17
N GLN A 169 -5.08 6.70 5.34
CA GLN A 169 -5.85 5.52 5.03
C GLN A 169 -6.24 4.83 6.34
N LEU A 170 -7.53 4.91 6.68
CA LEU A 170 -8.08 4.30 7.90
C LEU A 170 -8.63 2.91 7.59
N SER A 171 -8.30 1.98 8.45
CA SER A 171 -8.75 0.61 8.32
C SER A 171 -10.15 0.42 8.91
N LEU A 172 -11.15 0.19 8.05
CA LEU A 172 -12.53 -0.10 8.45
C LEU A 172 -13.06 -1.29 7.64
N ASP A 173 -13.25 -2.45 8.30
CA ASP A 173 -13.59 -3.67 7.60
C ASP A 173 -15.10 -3.96 7.55
N SER A 174 -15.90 -3.34 8.42
CA SER A 174 -17.34 -3.58 8.50
C SER A 174 -18.09 -2.32 8.92
N SER A 175 -19.34 -2.16 8.48
CA SER A 175 -20.30 -1.19 9.00
C SER A 175 -20.85 -1.60 10.38
N ILE A 176 -20.69 -2.86 10.77
CA ILE A 176 -21.17 -3.45 12.02
C ILE A 176 -20.03 -3.51 13.05
N GLU A 177 -20.24 -2.88 14.23
CA GLU A 177 -19.24 -2.80 15.32
C GLU A 177 -18.68 -4.18 15.70
N THR A 178 -19.56 -5.15 15.93
CA THR A 178 -19.17 -6.49 16.41
C THR A 178 -18.34 -7.25 15.36
N GLU A 179 -18.68 -7.11 14.10
CA GLU A 179 -17.96 -7.76 12.98
C GLU A 179 -16.57 -7.13 12.79
N HIS A 180 -16.50 -5.80 12.79
CA HIS A 180 -15.22 -5.09 12.69
C HIS A 180 -14.29 -5.46 13.86
N ASP A 181 -14.79 -5.39 15.11
CA ASP A 181 -13.99 -5.68 16.30
C ASP A 181 -13.52 -7.14 16.32
N ALA A 182 -14.37 -8.09 15.89
CA ALA A 182 -14.05 -9.51 15.79
C ALA A 182 -12.97 -9.77 14.70
N PHE A 183 -13.14 -9.19 13.50
CA PHE A 183 -12.20 -9.38 12.40
C PHE A 183 -10.82 -8.78 12.71
N ARG A 184 -10.79 -7.65 13.43
CA ARG A 184 -9.56 -7.04 13.93
C ARG A 184 -9.04 -7.59 15.24
N ASN A 185 -9.78 -8.53 15.84
CA ASN A 185 -9.47 -9.12 17.15
C ASN A 185 -9.15 -8.02 18.20
N LYS A 186 -9.97 -6.95 18.20
CA LYS A 186 -9.76 -5.78 19.07
C LYS A 186 -11.06 -5.10 19.44
N LYS A 187 -11.56 -5.40 20.64
CA LYS A 187 -12.77 -4.76 21.16
C LYS A 187 -12.64 -3.24 21.24
N GLY A 188 -13.64 -2.53 20.72
CA GLY A 188 -13.71 -1.07 20.69
C GLY A 188 -12.94 -0.44 19.52
N SER A 189 -12.38 -1.23 18.60
CA SER A 189 -11.68 -0.71 17.43
C SER A 189 -12.62 0.04 16.48
N PHE A 190 -13.87 -0.44 16.33
CA PHE A 190 -14.88 0.25 15.52
C PHE A 190 -15.13 1.67 16.02
N LYS A 191 -15.39 1.84 17.31
CA LYS A 191 -15.62 3.17 17.91
C LYS A 191 -14.42 4.09 17.75
N ARG A 192 -13.20 3.53 17.79
CA ARG A 192 -11.96 4.30 17.61
C ARG A 192 -11.80 4.76 16.18
N VAL A 193 -11.99 3.86 15.20
CA VAL A 193 -11.85 4.24 13.79
C VAL A 193 -12.94 5.21 13.34
N MET A 194 -14.18 5.07 13.83
CA MET A 194 -15.25 6.04 13.53
C MET A 194 -14.92 7.46 14.03
N ARG A 195 -14.38 7.59 15.27
CA ARG A 195 -13.87 8.87 15.76
C ARG A 195 -12.68 9.39 14.94
N ALA A 196 -11.82 8.49 14.47
CA ALA A 196 -10.70 8.86 13.62
C ALA A 196 -11.17 9.39 12.26
N VAL A 197 -12.26 8.83 11.70
CA VAL A 197 -12.89 9.36 10.47
C VAL A 197 -13.30 10.82 10.68
N ASP A 198 -14.09 11.10 11.73
CA ASP A 198 -14.55 12.46 12.01
C ASP A 198 -13.38 13.43 12.30
N ALA A 199 -12.38 12.97 13.07
CA ALA A 199 -11.18 13.77 13.37
C ALA A 199 -10.36 14.12 12.11
N CYS A 200 -10.17 13.18 11.19
CA CYS A 200 -9.45 13.42 9.94
C CYS A 200 -10.22 14.39 9.02
N LEU A 201 -11.55 14.24 8.92
CA LEU A 201 -12.38 15.14 8.12
C LEU A 201 -12.38 16.55 8.70
N GLU A 202 -12.53 16.70 10.02
CA GLU A 202 -12.48 18.01 10.70
C GLU A 202 -11.11 18.68 10.56
N ALA A 203 -10.02 17.91 10.62
CA ALA A 203 -8.68 18.43 10.36
C ALA A 203 -8.43 18.78 8.88
N GLY A 204 -9.35 18.41 7.98
CA GLY A 204 -9.21 18.61 6.53
C GLY A 204 -8.09 17.78 5.91
N LEU A 205 -7.85 16.58 6.44
CA LEU A 205 -6.96 15.59 5.84
C LEU A 205 -7.67 14.92 4.65
N ASN A 206 -6.88 14.59 3.62
CA ASN A 206 -7.38 13.72 2.57
C ASN A 206 -7.51 12.29 3.16
N LEU A 207 -8.74 11.77 3.19
CA LEU A 207 -9.07 10.50 3.84
C LEU A 207 -9.55 9.47 2.84
N ILE A 208 -9.11 8.24 3.01
CA ILE A 208 -9.70 7.04 2.40
C ILE A 208 -9.91 5.98 3.47
N LEU A 209 -10.92 5.15 3.29
CA LEU A 209 -11.12 3.93 4.08
C LEU A 209 -10.47 2.76 3.35
N SER A 210 -10.01 1.78 4.12
CA SER A 210 -9.44 0.54 3.59
C SER A 210 -10.10 -0.65 4.26
N THR A 211 -10.59 -1.59 3.47
CA THR A 211 -11.16 -2.86 3.94
C THR A 211 -10.44 -4.05 3.33
N CYS A 212 -10.28 -5.11 4.14
CA CYS A 212 -9.86 -6.41 3.65
C CYS A 212 -11.11 -7.28 3.47
N LEU A 213 -11.46 -7.54 2.21
CA LEU A 213 -12.69 -8.24 1.87
C LEU A 213 -12.43 -9.74 1.70
N VAL A 214 -13.18 -10.55 2.43
CA VAL A 214 -13.21 -12.02 2.33
C VAL A 214 -14.40 -12.48 1.50
N ARG A 215 -14.33 -13.68 0.91
CA ARG A 215 -15.29 -14.18 -0.08
C ARG A 215 -16.74 -14.09 0.36
N ASP A 216 -17.06 -14.54 1.56
CA ASP A 216 -18.42 -14.59 2.10
C ASP A 216 -19.04 -13.21 2.37
N ARG A 217 -18.23 -12.14 2.36
CA ARG A 217 -18.69 -10.78 2.59
C ARG A 217 -18.89 -9.95 1.32
N VAL A 218 -18.42 -10.44 0.16
CA VAL A 218 -18.43 -9.64 -1.10
C VAL A 218 -19.85 -9.21 -1.52
N LYS A 219 -20.83 -10.07 -1.34
CA LYS A 219 -22.23 -9.88 -1.83
C LYS A 219 -23.21 -9.70 -0.69
N THR A 220 -22.77 -9.16 0.46
CA THR A 220 -23.63 -8.92 1.62
C THR A 220 -24.16 -7.49 1.64
N ASP A 221 -25.32 -7.30 2.26
CA ASP A 221 -25.90 -5.97 2.50
C ASP A 221 -24.96 -5.12 3.38
N GLU A 222 -24.28 -5.74 4.34
CA GLU A 222 -23.30 -5.09 5.22
C GLU A 222 -22.15 -4.44 4.43
N PHE A 223 -21.62 -5.12 3.40
CA PHE A 223 -20.59 -4.51 2.56
C PHE A 223 -21.14 -3.38 1.69
N LEU A 224 -22.37 -3.49 1.21
CA LEU A 224 -23.03 -2.39 0.51
C LEU A 224 -23.25 -1.17 1.42
N GLU A 225 -23.65 -1.38 2.68
CA GLU A 225 -23.75 -0.31 3.68
C GLU A 225 -22.40 0.38 3.90
N LEU A 226 -21.28 -0.35 3.91
CA LEU A 226 -19.94 0.24 4.00
C LEU A 226 -19.61 1.08 2.77
N CYS A 227 -19.98 0.64 1.56
CA CYS A 227 -19.85 1.42 0.33
C CYS A 227 -20.68 2.71 0.38
N GLU A 228 -21.93 2.63 0.83
CA GLU A 228 -22.83 3.77 0.99
C GLU A 228 -22.31 4.76 2.04
N PHE A 229 -21.85 4.26 3.18
CA PHE A 229 -21.24 5.09 4.24
C PHE A 229 -20.07 5.91 3.69
N SER A 230 -19.15 5.28 2.96
CA SER A 230 -18.00 5.96 2.40
C SER A 230 -18.41 7.04 1.39
N GLN A 231 -19.39 6.75 0.55
CA GLN A 231 -19.92 7.69 -0.43
C GLN A 231 -20.64 8.88 0.23
N GLN A 232 -21.48 8.64 1.23
CA GLN A 232 -22.18 9.69 1.98
C GLN A 232 -21.20 10.64 2.69
N LYS A 233 -20.08 10.13 3.18
CA LYS A 233 -19.01 10.93 3.79
C LYS A 233 -18.10 11.61 2.76
N GLY A 234 -18.24 11.35 1.46
CA GLY A 234 -17.34 11.85 0.42
C GLY A 234 -15.93 11.25 0.49
N ILE A 235 -15.81 10.05 1.03
CA ILE A 235 -14.54 9.32 1.24
C ILE A 235 -14.46 8.17 0.22
N GLY A 236 -13.27 7.90 -0.33
CA GLY A 236 -13.05 6.70 -1.13
C GLY A 236 -12.93 5.44 -0.27
N LEU A 237 -13.46 4.32 -0.73
CA LEU A 237 -13.28 3.00 -0.12
C LEU A 237 -12.29 2.18 -0.94
N TYR A 238 -11.11 1.94 -0.39
CA TYR A 238 -10.09 1.07 -0.97
C TYR A 238 -10.31 -0.37 -0.51
N VAL A 239 -10.62 -1.25 -1.46
CA VAL A 239 -10.87 -2.66 -1.20
C VAL A 239 -9.65 -3.49 -1.55
N THR A 240 -9.10 -4.18 -0.57
CA THR A 240 -8.13 -5.25 -0.80
C THR A 240 -8.82 -6.60 -0.65
N TYR A 241 -8.43 -7.57 -1.46
CA TYR A 241 -8.90 -8.95 -1.31
C TYR A 241 -8.07 -9.67 -0.27
N ALA A 242 -8.66 -10.54 0.52
CA ALA A 242 -7.92 -11.45 1.37
C ALA A 242 -6.94 -12.29 0.51
N LYS A 243 -5.73 -12.45 1.01
CA LYS A 243 -4.67 -13.25 0.38
C LYS A 243 -4.27 -14.37 1.32
N PRO A 244 -3.88 -15.56 0.81
CA PRO A 244 -3.46 -16.67 1.63
C PRO A 244 -2.03 -16.46 2.16
N VAL A 245 -1.82 -15.40 2.94
CA VAL A 245 -0.54 -15.01 3.52
C VAL A 245 -0.71 -14.49 4.95
N GLY A 246 0.35 -14.48 5.75
CA GLY A 246 0.30 -14.06 7.14
C GLY A 246 -0.67 -14.90 7.97
N ASN A 247 -1.55 -14.24 8.74
CA ASN A 247 -2.58 -14.94 9.53
C ASN A 247 -3.66 -15.61 8.65
N ALA A 248 -3.84 -15.15 7.42
CA ALA A 248 -4.81 -15.72 6.48
C ALA A 248 -4.25 -16.87 5.62
N LYS A 249 -3.00 -17.33 5.84
CA LYS A 249 -2.31 -18.32 5.00
C LYS A 249 -3.07 -19.65 4.85
N ASP A 250 -3.77 -20.07 5.90
CA ASP A 250 -4.50 -21.33 5.94
C ASP A 250 -6.00 -21.15 5.64
N HIS A 251 -6.45 -19.92 5.28
CA HIS A 251 -7.84 -19.55 5.02
C HIS A 251 -8.11 -19.39 3.51
N LEU A 252 -8.01 -20.50 2.76
CA LEU A 252 -8.29 -20.48 1.31
C LEU A 252 -9.76 -20.16 1.00
N GLU A 253 -10.68 -20.44 1.93
CA GLU A 253 -12.10 -20.08 1.82
C GLU A 253 -12.32 -18.56 1.82
N TRP A 254 -11.37 -17.76 2.30
CA TRP A 254 -11.46 -16.30 2.29
C TRP A 254 -11.09 -15.68 0.94
N VAL A 255 -10.34 -16.41 0.11
CA VAL A 255 -9.90 -15.92 -1.21
C VAL A 255 -11.10 -15.76 -2.12
N ILE A 256 -11.29 -14.57 -2.68
CA ILE A 256 -12.41 -14.27 -3.57
C ILE A 256 -12.28 -15.02 -4.90
N LEU A 257 -13.41 -15.28 -5.54
CA LEU A 257 -13.47 -15.90 -6.86
C LEU A 257 -13.52 -14.82 -7.95
N LYS A 258 -13.32 -15.23 -9.19
CA LYS A 258 -13.38 -14.32 -10.35
C LYS A 258 -14.72 -13.57 -10.43
N GLU A 259 -15.83 -14.27 -10.19
CA GLU A 259 -17.19 -13.69 -10.18
C GLU A 259 -17.39 -12.64 -9.06
N ASP A 260 -16.64 -12.74 -7.96
CA ASP A 260 -16.66 -11.76 -6.88
C ASP A 260 -15.84 -10.51 -7.29
N ALA A 261 -14.70 -10.72 -7.95
CA ALA A 261 -13.91 -9.63 -8.51
C ALA A 261 -14.70 -8.87 -9.60
N ASP A 262 -15.45 -9.59 -10.45
CA ASP A 262 -16.31 -9.00 -11.48
C ASP A 262 -17.44 -8.18 -10.83
N TYR A 263 -18.06 -8.68 -9.76
CA TYR A 263 -19.07 -7.94 -8.99
C TYR A 263 -18.50 -6.65 -8.39
N LEU A 264 -17.30 -6.68 -7.81
CA LEU A 264 -16.64 -5.48 -7.28
C LEU A 264 -16.40 -4.43 -8.36
N ARG A 265 -16.04 -4.83 -9.59
CA ARG A 265 -15.89 -3.91 -10.74
C ARG A 265 -17.22 -3.23 -11.09
N GLU A 266 -18.36 -3.90 -10.91
CA GLU A 266 -19.67 -3.26 -11.10
C GLU A 266 -19.99 -2.26 -9.97
N LEU A 267 -19.55 -2.54 -8.74
CA LEU A 267 -19.71 -1.60 -7.63
C LEU A 267 -18.86 -0.34 -7.81
N GLU A 268 -17.65 -0.45 -8.38
CA GLU A 268 -16.78 0.70 -8.70
C GLU A 268 -17.46 1.72 -9.63
N LYS A 269 -18.44 1.27 -10.45
CA LYS A 269 -19.22 2.15 -11.34
C LYS A 269 -20.34 2.91 -10.60
N LYS A 270 -20.73 2.45 -9.42
CA LYS A 270 -21.88 2.98 -8.66
C LYS A 270 -21.47 3.75 -7.42
N TYR A 271 -20.38 3.36 -6.79
CA TYR A 271 -19.90 3.90 -5.53
C TYR A 271 -18.46 4.43 -5.67
N ASN A 272 -18.04 5.26 -4.74
CA ASN A 272 -16.64 5.71 -4.65
C ASN A 272 -15.75 4.59 -4.08
N VAL A 273 -15.76 3.45 -4.73
CA VAL A 273 -15.02 2.23 -4.40
C VAL A 273 -13.94 1.99 -5.44
N PHE A 274 -12.80 1.52 -5.03
CA PHE A 274 -11.71 1.10 -5.93
C PHE A 274 -10.91 -0.02 -5.28
N THR A 275 -10.38 -0.92 -6.10
CA THR A 275 -9.57 -2.05 -5.63
C THR A 275 -8.10 -1.83 -5.91
N HIS A 276 -7.24 -2.70 -5.37
CA HIS A 276 -5.82 -2.72 -5.70
C HIS A 276 -5.54 -3.08 -7.17
N MET A 277 -6.57 -3.56 -7.89
CA MET A 277 -6.52 -3.89 -9.33
C MET A 277 -7.03 -2.75 -10.21
N THR A 278 -7.60 -1.71 -9.61
CA THR A 278 -8.20 -0.58 -10.32
C THR A 278 -7.13 0.41 -10.81
N PRO A 279 -7.35 1.10 -11.94
CA PRO A 279 -6.40 2.09 -12.49
C PRO A 279 -6.15 3.33 -11.62
N SER A 280 -6.72 3.41 -10.40
CA SER A 280 -6.55 4.53 -9.47
C SER A 280 -5.09 4.93 -9.21
N TYR A 281 -4.15 4.02 -9.43
CA TYR A 281 -2.72 4.30 -9.39
C TYR A 281 -2.17 4.83 -10.73
N GLY A 282 -3.02 5.13 -11.71
CA GLY A 282 -2.63 5.65 -13.03
C GLY A 282 -2.15 4.59 -14.00
N MET A 283 -2.37 3.31 -13.70
CA MET A 283 -1.99 2.17 -14.54
C MET A 283 -3.21 1.52 -15.20
N HIS A 284 -2.97 0.67 -16.19
CA HIS A 284 -4.01 -0.22 -16.70
C HIS A 284 -4.50 -1.15 -15.59
N GLN A 285 -5.77 -1.52 -15.64
CA GLN A 285 -6.35 -2.50 -14.72
C GLN A 285 -5.50 -3.78 -14.71
N GLY A 286 -5.24 -4.31 -13.54
CA GLY A 286 -4.45 -5.52 -13.33
C GLY A 286 -3.44 -5.42 -12.21
N CYS A 287 -2.60 -6.43 -12.08
CA CYS A 287 -1.60 -6.53 -11.03
C CYS A 287 -0.54 -5.44 -11.14
N ILE A 288 -0.37 -4.68 -10.06
CA ILE A 288 0.55 -3.52 -9.98
C ILE A 288 1.91 -3.83 -9.33
N THR A 289 2.23 -5.11 -9.13
CA THR A 289 3.53 -5.52 -8.55
C THR A 289 4.69 -4.84 -9.27
N VAL A 290 5.63 -4.28 -8.50
CA VAL A 290 6.80 -3.50 -8.97
C VAL A 290 6.44 -2.26 -9.79
N LYS A 291 5.47 -2.38 -10.69
CA LYS A 291 5.06 -1.29 -11.60
C LYS A 291 4.49 -0.09 -10.85
N GLY A 292 3.54 -0.36 -9.95
CA GLY A 292 2.77 0.64 -9.20
C GLY A 292 2.92 0.57 -7.69
N ILE A 293 3.51 -0.50 -7.14
CA ILE A 293 3.70 -0.69 -5.70
C ILE A 293 4.93 -1.54 -5.40
N VAL A 294 5.67 -1.16 -4.36
CA VAL A 294 6.65 -2.00 -3.68
C VAL A 294 6.56 -1.76 -2.17
N THR A 295 6.99 -2.74 -1.38
CA THR A 295 7.14 -2.56 0.07
C THR A 295 8.61 -2.68 0.44
N VAL A 296 9.09 -1.72 1.21
CA VAL A 296 10.42 -1.74 1.84
C VAL A 296 10.23 -2.20 3.28
N SER A 297 10.85 -3.33 3.62
CA SER A 297 10.82 -3.88 4.98
C SER A 297 11.66 -3.06 5.94
N SER A 298 11.51 -3.30 7.25
CA SER A 298 12.36 -2.71 8.29
C SER A 298 13.85 -3.07 8.18
N THR A 299 14.21 -4.01 7.32
CA THR A 299 15.60 -4.44 7.07
C THR A 299 16.14 -4.00 5.70
N GLY A 300 15.42 -3.14 4.98
CA GLY A 300 15.82 -2.62 3.67
C GLY A 300 15.54 -3.55 2.49
N GLU A 301 14.97 -4.73 2.72
CA GLU A 301 14.55 -5.62 1.65
C GLU A 301 13.34 -5.04 0.90
N ILE A 302 13.36 -5.10 -0.43
CA ILE A 302 12.25 -4.66 -1.27
C ILE A 302 11.46 -5.88 -1.75
N VAL A 303 10.19 -5.94 -1.33
CA VAL A 303 9.25 -6.93 -1.83
C VAL A 303 8.32 -6.31 -2.87
N PRO A 304 7.95 -7.04 -3.93
CA PRO A 304 7.23 -6.47 -5.09
C PRO A 304 5.79 -6.07 -4.78
N CYS A 305 5.24 -6.57 -3.67
CA CYS A 305 3.88 -6.35 -3.22
C CYS A 305 3.80 -6.60 -1.70
N PRO A 306 2.95 -5.93 -0.93
CA PRO A 306 2.81 -6.16 0.51
C PRO A 306 2.37 -7.57 0.91
N TYR A 307 1.93 -8.37 -0.04
CA TYR A 307 1.47 -9.74 0.15
C TYR A 307 2.46 -10.81 -0.34
N MET A 308 3.66 -10.40 -0.74
CA MET A 308 4.71 -11.34 -1.20
C MET A 308 5.88 -11.34 -0.22
N ASP A 309 6.29 -12.52 0.19
CA ASP A 309 7.33 -12.73 1.19
C ASP A 309 8.70 -13.04 0.56
N MET A 310 8.89 -12.64 -0.70
CA MET A 310 10.13 -12.79 -1.46
C MET A 310 10.67 -11.44 -1.92
N SER A 311 11.94 -11.17 -1.61
CA SER A 311 12.63 -9.94 -1.98
C SER A 311 13.07 -9.96 -3.45
N ILE A 312 13.05 -8.76 -4.08
CA ILE A 312 13.67 -8.49 -5.38
C ILE A 312 15.02 -7.78 -5.26
N GLY A 313 15.45 -7.49 -4.05
CA GLY A 313 16.73 -6.85 -3.72
C GLY A 313 16.68 -6.07 -2.42
N ASN A 314 17.84 -5.57 -1.99
CA ASN A 314 17.96 -4.74 -0.78
C ASN A 314 18.62 -3.41 -1.13
N TYR A 315 17.91 -2.28 -0.90
CA TYR A 315 18.38 -0.95 -1.33
C TYR A 315 19.60 -0.44 -0.53
N LEU A 316 19.91 -1.07 0.59
CA LEU A 316 21.15 -0.79 1.33
C LEU A 316 22.39 -1.44 0.67
N LYS A 317 22.17 -2.38 -0.27
CA LYS A 317 23.24 -3.15 -0.94
C LYS A 317 23.37 -2.83 -2.43
N GLU A 318 22.27 -2.41 -3.06
CA GLU A 318 22.23 -2.08 -4.49
C GLU A 318 21.25 -0.92 -4.74
N PRO A 319 21.44 -0.09 -5.80
CA PRO A 319 20.58 1.04 -6.05
C PRO A 319 19.11 0.68 -6.25
N LEU A 320 18.20 1.44 -5.66
CA LEU A 320 16.74 1.26 -5.79
C LEU A 320 16.30 1.14 -7.27
N LYS A 321 16.85 2.00 -8.14
CA LYS A 321 16.59 1.97 -9.59
C LYS A 321 16.86 0.58 -10.17
N ASP A 322 18.01 0.00 -9.85
CA ASP A 322 18.45 -1.27 -10.42
C ASP A 322 17.58 -2.43 -9.93
N ILE A 323 17.16 -2.39 -8.65
CA ILE A 323 16.20 -3.33 -8.07
C ILE A 323 14.85 -3.26 -8.82
N LEU A 324 14.31 -2.07 -9.02
CA LEU A 324 13.03 -1.88 -9.71
C LEU A 324 13.12 -2.35 -11.17
N MET A 325 14.20 -2.00 -11.88
CA MET A 325 14.40 -2.42 -13.27
C MET A 325 14.62 -3.94 -13.38
N LYS A 326 15.29 -4.57 -12.40
CA LYS A 326 15.41 -6.02 -12.27
C LYS A 326 14.05 -6.68 -12.05
N GLY A 327 13.23 -6.12 -11.15
CA GLY A 327 11.86 -6.56 -10.94
C GLY A 327 10.99 -6.49 -12.19
N MET A 328 11.13 -5.44 -13.02
CA MET A 328 10.44 -5.32 -14.30
C MET A 328 10.86 -6.36 -15.34
N LYS A 329 12.07 -6.89 -15.26
CA LYS A 329 12.56 -7.98 -16.11
C LYS A 329 12.16 -9.37 -15.60
N ASN A 330 11.61 -9.48 -14.41
CA ASN A 330 11.20 -10.77 -13.85
C ASN A 330 9.94 -11.28 -14.58
N LYS A 331 9.98 -12.56 -15.02
CA LYS A 331 8.90 -13.21 -15.79
C LYS A 331 7.53 -13.22 -15.10
N TRP A 332 7.53 -13.18 -13.76
CA TRP A 332 6.30 -13.13 -12.96
C TRP A 332 5.78 -11.71 -12.78
N LEU A 333 6.69 -10.75 -12.53
CA LEU A 333 6.37 -9.41 -12.05
C LEU A 333 6.25 -8.36 -13.19
N GLY A 334 7.10 -8.46 -14.19
CA GLY A 334 7.20 -7.49 -15.28
C GLY A 334 6.01 -7.48 -16.25
N PRO A 335 5.58 -8.63 -16.79
CA PRO A 335 4.47 -8.67 -17.74
C PRO A 335 3.17 -8.10 -17.14
N HIS A 336 2.31 -7.57 -18.03
CA HIS A 336 0.95 -7.19 -17.62
C HIS A 336 0.16 -8.45 -17.27
N ARG A 337 -0.57 -8.40 -16.14
CA ARG A 337 -1.44 -9.45 -15.67
C ARG A 337 -2.79 -8.88 -15.30
N PRO A 338 -3.89 -9.35 -15.90
CA PRO A 338 -5.24 -8.87 -15.59
C PRO A 338 -5.69 -9.30 -14.19
N ASP A 339 -5.15 -10.40 -13.68
CA ASP A 339 -5.52 -11.01 -12.40
C ASP A 339 -4.46 -10.76 -11.33
N CYS A 340 -4.84 -10.87 -10.07
CA CYS A 340 -3.92 -10.67 -8.94
C CYS A 340 -2.95 -11.86 -8.81
N LEU A 341 -1.66 -11.60 -9.00
CA LEU A 341 -0.62 -12.62 -9.03
C LEU A 341 -0.62 -13.49 -7.77
N ILE A 342 -0.68 -12.89 -6.57
CA ILE A 342 -0.66 -13.62 -5.28
C ILE A 342 -2.06 -13.98 -4.76
N GLY A 343 -3.12 -13.62 -5.45
CA GLY A 343 -4.50 -13.89 -5.03
C GLY A 343 -5.31 -14.74 -5.99
N GLU A 344 -4.89 -14.86 -7.26
CA GLU A 344 -5.67 -15.50 -8.31
C GLU A 344 -4.83 -16.43 -9.22
N ASP A 345 -3.51 -16.23 -9.30
CA ASP A 345 -2.61 -17.07 -10.11
C ASP A 345 -2.08 -18.26 -9.27
N PHE A 346 -2.71 -19.41 -9.39
CA PHE A 346 -2.37 -20.61 -8.60
C PHE A 346 -0.95 -21.15 -8.87
N GLU A 347 -0.41 -20.96 -10.06
CA GLU A 347 0.98 -21.37 -10.37
C GLU A 347 1.95 -20.49 -9.59
N PHE A 348 1.72 -19.19 -9.59
CA PHE A 348 2.54 -18.29 -8.81
C PHE A 348 2.35 -18.46 -7.30
N ILE A 349 1.12 -18.65 -6.82
CA ILE A 349 0.84 -18.93 -5.40
C ILE A 349 1.61 -20.16 -4.94
N LYS A 350 1.62 -21.23 -5.75
CA LYS A 350 2.39 -22.43 -5.45
C LYS A 350 3.90 -22.13 -5.43
N PHE A 351 4.41 -21.45 -6.45
CA PHE A 351 5.84 -21.05 -6.51
C PHE A 351 6.24 -20.21 -5.29
N HIS A 352 5.39 -19.24 -4.90
CA HIS A 352 5.61 -18.41 -3.72
C HIS A 352 5.65 -19.25 -2.45
N ASN A 353 4.65 -20.10 -2.23
CA ASN A 353 4.56 -20.92 -1.03
C ASN A 353 5.71 -21.95 -0.93
N ASP A 354 6.10 -22.57 -2.04
CA ASP A 354 7.26 -23.48 -2.09
C ASP A 354 8.56 -22.73 -1.77
N SER A 355 8.70 -21.48 -2.25
CA SER A 355 9.89 -20.66 -2.00
C SER A 355 9.96 -20.13 -0.57
N VAL A 356 8.84 -19.77 0.01
CA VAL A 356 8.73 -19.30 1.40
C VAL A 356 8.88 -20.47 2.37
N GLY A 357 8.17 -21.58 2.15
CA GLY A 357 8.23 -22.78 2.98
C GLY A 357 8.03 -22.48 4.46
N ASP A 358 8.80 -23.20 5.31
CA ASP A 358 8.78 -23.04 6.78
C ASP A 358 9.83 -22.03 7.28
N ARG A 359 10.21 -21.05 6.46
CA ARG A 359 11.24 -20.08 6.82
C ARG A 359 10.77 -19.21 7.99
N LYS A 360 11.65 -19.04 8.96
CA LYS A 360 11.38 -18.23 10.17
C LYS A 360 11.67 -16.74 9.95
N LEU A 361 12.60 -16.44 9.03
CA LEU A 361 12.98 -15.07 8.71
C LEU A 361 12.52 -14.71 7.31
N LEU A 362 11.72 -13.66 7.21
CA LEU A 362 11.15 -13.15 5.97
C LEU A 362 11.55 -11.67 5.80
N PRO A 363 11.47 -11.12 4.60
CA PRO A 363 11.24 -11.82 3.35
C PRO A 363 12.41 -12.75 2.96
N VAL A 364 12.12 -13.74 2.12
CA VAL A 364 13.14 -14.59 1.51
C VAL A 364 14.05 -13.72 0.64
N PRO A 365 15.39 -13.74 0.83
CA PRO A 365 16.29 -12.89 0.06
C PRO A 365 16.27 -13.20 -1.44
N TYR A 366 16.63 -12.19 -2.26
CA TYR A 366 16.89 -12.42 -3.68
C TYR A 366 18.00 -13.46 -3.87
N GLY A 367 17.79 -14.39 -4.80
CA GLY A 367 18.65 -15.54 -5.03
C GLY A 367 18.14 -16.84 -4.41
N GLU A 368 17.30 -16.73 -3.37
CA GLU A 368 16.70 -17.89 -2.69
C GLU A 368 15.18 -18.04 -2.99
N GLY A 369 14.48 -16.92 -3.23
CA GLY A 369 13.12 -16.89 -3.76
C GLY A 369 13.15 -16.53 -5.25
N PHE A 370 12.96 -15.25 -5.58
CA PHE A 370 13.29 -14.77 -6.91
C PHE A 370 14.80 -14.82 -7.17
N SER A 371 15.18 -15.11 -8.40
CA SER A 371 16.60 -15.22 -8.81
C SER A 371 16.79 -14.78 -10.26
N ASP A 372 18.04 -14.74 -10.73
CA ASP A 372 18.37 -14.41 -12.12
C ASP A 372 17.76 -15.40 -13.14
N ARG A 373 17.38 -16.62 -12.72
CA ARG A 373 16.67 -17.60 -13.55
C ARG A 373 15.24 -17.15 -13.91
N ASP A 374 14.69 -16.20 -13.17
CA ASP A 374 13.36 -15.65 -13.39
C ASP A 374 13.39 -14.42 -14.28
N LEU A 375 14.56 -13.95 -14.70
CA LEU A 375 14.68 -12.80 -15.57
C LEU A 375 14.40 -13.20 -17.03
N LEU A 376 13.58 -12.40 -17.69
CA LEU A 376 13.36 -12.53 -19.13
C LEU A 376 14.63 -12.13 -19.88
N PRO A 377 14.97 -12.82 -20.98
CA PRO A 377 16.08 -12.42 -21.82
C PRO A 377 15.86 -11.01 -22.36
N LEU A 378 16.92 -10.25 -22.52
CA LEU A 378 16.87 -8.98 -23.18
C LEU A 378 16.33 -9.20 -24.61
N VAL A 379 15.15 -8.67 -24.90
CA VAL A 379 14.68 -8.59 -26.28
C VAL A 379 15.53 -7.50 -26.93
N ASN A 380 16.43 -7.91 -27.83
CA ASN A 380 17.27 -7.00 -28.62
C ASN A 380 16.41 -6.14 -29.57
#